data_e6d169af9753b7305eec2067e5fda8c1
#
_entry.id   e6d169af9753b7305eec2067e5fda8c1
#
_cell.length_a   1.000
_cell.length_b   1.000
_cell.length_c   1.000
_cell.angle_alpha   90.00
_cell.angle_beta   90.00
_cell.angle_gamma   90.00
#
_symmetry.space_group_name_H-M   'P 1'
#
loop_
_entity.id
_entity.type
_entity.pdbx_description
1 polymer ?
#
loop_
_entity_poly.entity_id
_entity_poly.type
_entity_poly.pdbx_seq_one_letter_code
_entity_poly.pdbx_strand_id
1 'polypeptide(L)'
;EQDPWLDVAVDWDRTIAYRRYLWSLGLGVAEAMDTAQRGMGLDWTGAQELIRRSLDAMRDVPGAVMASGAGTDHLAPGPDVTVDDVIRAYEEQCEAVEAMGGRIILMASRALARAARGPEDYVCVYDRILSGVREPVIIHWLGEMFDPALEGYWGSGDHTQAMETALAVIHAHADKVD
;
A
#
# COMPACT_ATOMS: atom_id res chain seq x y z
N GLU A 1 -11.57 -30.14 3.52
CA GLU A 1 -12.08 -29.57 2.25
C GLU A 1 -12.55 -28.15 2.56
N GLN A 2 -11.97 -27.13 1.93
CA GLN A 2 -12.35 -25.73 2.15
C GLN A 2 -13.35 -25.32 1.08
N ASP A 3 -14.39 -24.59 1.47
CA ASP A 3 -15.33 -24.00 0.53
C ASP A 3 -14.74 -22.70 -0.02
N PRO A 4 -14.36 -22.63 -1.30
CA PRO A 4 -13.71 -21.45 -1.86
C PRO A 4 -14.62 -20.21 -1.93
N TRP A 5 -15.91 -20.36 -1.62
CA TRP A 5 -16.87 -19.26 -1.56
C TRP A 5 -17.06 -18.71 -0.14
N LEU A 6 -16.73 -19.50 0.87
CA LEU A 6 -16.94 -19.16 2.29
C LEU A 6 -15.65 -19.03 3.08
N ASP A 7 -14.59 -19.74 2.65
CA ASP A 7 -13.34 -19.82 3.37
C ASP A 7 -12.22 -19.10 2.62
N VAL A 8 -11.61 -18.09 3.23
CA VAL A 8 -10.37 -17.48 2.73
C VAL A 8 -9.19 -18.28 3.28
N ALA A 9 -8.43 -18.90 2.38
CA ALA A 9 -7.21 -19.62 2.75
C ALA A 9 -6.10 -19.38 1.74
N VAL A 10 -4.90 -19.12 2.25
CA VAL A 10 -3.70 -18.95 1.44
C VAL A 10 -2.91 -20.26 1.42
N ASP A 11 -2.60 -20.77 0.24
CA ASP A 11 -1.64 -21.85 0.09
C ASP A 11 -0.22 -21.27 0.26
N TRP A 12 0.25 -21.27 1.50
CA TRP A 12 1.51 -20.63 1.88
C TRP A 12 2.71 -21.23 1.14
N ASP A 13 2.75 -22.53 0.98
CA ASP A 13 3.89 -23.22 0.35
C ASP A 13 4.01 -22.82 -1.12
N ARG A 14 2.92 -22.85 -1.87
CA ARG A 14 2.90 -22.44 -3.28
C ARG A 14 3.11 -20.94 -3.43
N THR A 15 2.53 -20.15 -2.54
CA THR A 15 2.69 -18.70 -2.53
C THR A 15 4.16 -18.31 -2.36
N ILE A 16 4.84 -18.87 -1.38
CA ILE A 16 6.27 -18.58 -1.14
C ILE A 16 7.15 -19.18 -2.23
N ALA A 17 6.84 -20.38 -2.72
CA ALA A 17 7.56 -20.97 -3.86
C ALA A 17 7.51 -20.06 -5.10
N TYR A 18 6.35 -19.42 -5.36
CA TYR A 18 6.21 -18.47 -6.46
C TYR A 18 7.05 -17.20 -6.27
N ARG A 19 7.18 -16.65 -5.03
CA ARG A 19 8.08 -15.53 -4.74
C ARG A 19 9.53 -15.91 -5.01
N ARG A 20 9.97 -17.07 -4.55
CA ARG A 20 11.32 -17.59 -4.82
C ARG A 20 11.57 -17.76 -6.32
N TYR A 21 10.57 -18.20 -7.08
CA TYR A 21 10.66 -18.29 -8.54
C TYR A 21 10.86 -16.90 -9.19
N LEU A 22 10.09 -15.89 -8.78
CA LEU A 22 10.24 -14.52 -9.30
C LEU A 22 11.65 -13.97 -9.00
N TRP A 23 12.13 -14.13 -7.79
CA TRP A 23 13.49 -13.71 -7.43
C TRP A 23 14.56 -14.47 -8.20
N SER A 24 14.37 -15.75 -8.51
CA SER A 24 15.30 -16.52 -9.34
C SER A 24 15.42 -16.00 -10.78
N LEU A 25 14.41 -15.26 -11.24
CA LEU A 25 14.42 -14.56 -12.53
C LEU A 25 15.00 -13.14 -12.44
N GLY A 26 15.44 -12.71 -11.26
CA GLY A 26 15.95 -11.35 -11.03
C GLY A 26 14.84 -10.29 -10.89
N LEU A 27 13.58 -10.70 -10.70
CA LEU A 27 12.46 -9.79 -10.52
C LEU A 27 12.29 -9.41 -9.06
N GLY A 28 11.88 -8.16 -8.81
CA GLY A 28 11.39 -7.74 -7.49
C GLY A 28 9.94 -8.18 -7.27
N VAL A 29 9.51 -8.19 -6.00
CA VAL A 29 8.13 -8.52 -5.62
C VAL A 29 7.49 -7.31 -4.95
N ALA A 30 6.33 -6.88 -5.46
CA ALA A 30 5.39 -5.98 -4.78
C ALA A 30 4.41 -6.85 -3.99
N GLU A 31 4.59 -6.92 -2.66
CA GLU A 31 3.88 -7.86 -1.81
C GLU A 31 2.66 -7.24 -1.15
N ALA A 32 1.62 -8.05 -1.01
CA ALA A 32 0.38 -7.68 -0.34
C ALA A 32 -0.26 -6.38 -0.90
N MET A 33 -0.29 -6.28 -2.21
CA MET A 33 -0.85 -5.15 -2.93
C MET A 33 -2.38 -5.18 -2.97
N ASP A 34 -2.97 -4.03 -3.27
CA ASP A 34 -4.40 -3.78 -3.18
C ASP A 34 -5.23 -4.69 -4.11
N THR A 35 -5.11 -4.50 -5.42
CA THR A 35 -6.05 -5.08 -6.39
C THR A 35 -6.00 -6.61 -6.51
N ALA A 36 -4.81 -7.20 -6.45
CA ALA A 36 -4.64 -8.64 -6.67
C ALA A 36 -4.69 -9.49 -5.39
N GLN A 37 -4.62 -8.89 -4.24
CA GLN A 37 -4.54 -9.59 -2.96
C GLN A 37 -5.54 -9.04 -1.95
N ARG A 38 -5.37 -7.83 -1.44
CA ARG A 38 -6.26 -7.24 -0.42
C ARG A 38 -7.67 -6.98 -0.95
N GLY A 39 -7.80 -6.44 -2.15
CA GLY A 39 -9.09 -6.23 -2.81
C GLY A 39 -9.79 -7.52 -3.22
N MET A 40 -9.09 -8.67 -3.20
CA MET A 40 -9.60 -9.99 -3.54
C MET A 40 -9.78 -10.91 -2.32
N GLY A 41 -9.84 -10.35 -1.12
CA GLY A 41 -10.22 -11.07 0.10
C GLY A 41 -9.09 -11.30 1.11
N LEU A 42 -7.86 -10.88 0.83
CA LEU A 42 -6.78 -10.89 1.82
C LEU A 42 -6.95 -9.68 2.75
N ASP A 43 -7.38 -9.91 3.98
CA ASP A 43 -7.48 -8.86 4.98
C ASP A 43 -6.10 -8.39 5.50
N TRP A 44 -6.10 -7.35 6.33
CA TRP A 44 -4.85 -6.79 6.87
C TRP A 44 -4.07 -7.82 7.71
N THR A 45 -4.75 -8.66 8.47
CA THR A 45 -4.10 -9.73 9.25
C THR A 45 -3.41 -10.75 8.35
N GLY A 46 -4.10 -11.20 7.31
CA GLY A 46 -3.54 -12.08 6.28
C GLY A 46 -2.40 -11.42 5.50
N ALA A 47 -2.50 -10.12 5.21
CA ALA A 47 -1.46 -9.34 4.54
C ALA A 47 -0.18 -9.26 5.38
N GLN A 48 -0.28 -9.02 6.70
CA GLN A 48 0.87 -9.04 7.61
C GLN A 48 1.57 -10.40 7.61
N GLU A 49 0.81 -11.49 7.68
CA GLU A 49 1.38 -12.84 7.65
C GLU A 49 2.06 -13.14 6.30
N LEU A 50 1.48 -12.68 5.18
CA LEU A 50 2.08 -12.82 3.86
C LEU A 50 3.40 -12.04 3.77
N ILE A 51 3.42 -10.80 4.22
CA ILE A 51 4.61 -9.95 4.24
C ILE A 51 5.71 -10.61 5.09
N ARG A 52 5.38 -11.04 6.30
CA ARG A 52 6.31 -11.69 7.21
C ARG A 52 6.95 -12.94 6.58
N ARG A 53 6.13 -13.85 6.03
CA ARG A 53 6.64 -15.08 5.39
C ARG A 53 7.50 -14.81 4.16
N SER A 54 7.11 -13.82 3.37
CA SER A 54 7.87 -13.43 2.18
C SER A 54 9.21 -12.79 2.56
N LEU A 55 9.26 -11.93 3.58
CA LEU A 55 10.51 -11.38 4.11
C LEU A 55 11.42 -12.48 4.67
N ASP A 56 10.87 -13.43 5.41
CA ASP A 56 11.65 -14.57 5.92
C ASP A 56 12.24 -15.41 4.77
N ALA A 57 11.44 -15.69 3.74
CA ALA A 57 11.90 -16.44 2.57
C ALA A 57 12.94 -15.67 1.73
N MET A 58 12.86 -14.34 1.71
CA MET A 58 13.79 -13.48 0.98
C MET A 58 15.21 -13.51 1.54
N ARG A 59 15.37 -13.70 2.87
CA ARG A 59 16.68 -13.72 3.55
C ARG A 59 17.64 -14.76 2.97
N ASP A 60 17.10 -15.85 2.46
CA ASP A 60 17.89 -16.97 1.91
C ASP A 60 18.16 -16.82 0.41
N VAL A 61 17.72 -15.73 -0.23
CA VAL A 61 17.84 -15.53 -1.67
C VAL A 61 18.70 -14.30 -1.96
N PRO A 62 19.98 -14.50 -2.34
CA PRO A 62 20.87 -13.38 -2.65
C PRO A 62 20.32 -12.49 -3.77
N GLY A 63 20.31 -11.19 -3.53
CA GLY A 63 19.82 -10.20 -4.50
C GLY A 63 18.30 -10.09 -4.62
N ALA A 64 17.53 -10.81 -3.80
CA ALA A 64 16.08 -10.65 -3.77
C ALA A 64 15.68 -9.24 -3.32
N VAL A 65 14.69 -8.69 -3.99
CA VAL A 65 14.12 -7.36 -3.71
C VAL A 65 12.62 -7.49 -3.49
N MET A 66 12.12 -6.84 -2.43
CA MET A 66 10.69 -6.80 -2.14
C MET A 66 10.33 -5.47 -1.47
N ALA A 67 9.17 -4.93 -1.82
CA ALA A 67 8.51 -3.87 -1.10
C ALA A 67 7.04 -4.27 -0.87
N SER A 68 6.45 -3.82 0.23
CA SER A 68 5.13 -4.28 0.69
C SER A 68 4.13 -3.16 0.73
N GLY A 69 2.90 -3.44 0.32
CA GLY A 69 1.81 -2.49 0.37
C GLY A 69 1.48 -2.04 1.79
N ALA A 70 1.43 -0.74 2.02
CA ALA A 70 0.84 -0.11 3.19
C ALA A 70 -0.26 0.84 2.75
N GLY A 71 -1.41 0.76 3.37
CA GLY A 71 -2.60 1.52 3.00
C GLY A 71 -3.50 1.77 4.19
N THR A 72 -4.80 1.87 3.92
CA THR A 72 -5.81 2.14 4.94
C THR A 72 -7.01 1.19 4.84
N ASP A 73 -6.83 0.05 4.21
CA ASP A 73 -7.91 -0.88 3.87
C ASP A 73 -8.57 -1.56 5.09
N HIS A 74 -7.90 -1.56 6.25
CA HIS A 74 -8.49 -1.96 7.53
C HIS A 74 -9.40 -0.88 8.14
N LEU A 75 -9.33 0.36 7.65
CA LEU A 75 -10.24 1.45 7.99
C LEU A 75 -11.43 1.43 7.02
N ALA A 76 -12.60 1.02 7.50
CA ALA A 76 -13.82 1.03 6.68
C ALA A 76 -14.17 2.46 6.24
N PRO A 77 -14.31 2.76 4.95
CA PRO A 77 -14.74 4.07 4.50
C PRO A 77 -16.16 4.40 5.00
N GLY A 78 -16.31 5.55 5.63
CA GLY A 78 -17.59 5.99 6.21
C GLY A 78 -17.74 7.52 6.15
N PRO A 79 -18.95 8.04 6.38
CA PRO A 79 -19.19 9.47 6.34
C PRO A 79 -18.51 10.24 7.48
N ASP A 80 -18.19 9.54 8.57
CA ASP A 80 -17.57 10.13 9.76
C ASP A 80 -16.05 9.97 9.80
N VAL A 81 -15.45 9.32 8.78
CA VAL A 81 -14.01 9.15 8.68
C VAL A 81 -13.36 10.49 8.35
N THR A 82 -12.41 10.87 9.17
CA THR A 82 -11.64 12.12 9.03
C THR A 82 -10.28 11.89 8.39
N VAL A 83 -9.63 12.98 7.94
CA VAL A 83 -8.25 12.95 7.47
C VAL A 83 -7.29 12.43 8.56
N ASP A 84 -7.53 12.77 9.82
CA ASP A 84 -6.74 12.27 10.96
C ASP A 84 -6.89 10.74 11.16
N ASP A 85 -8.07 10.20 10.91
CA ASP A 85 -8.29 8.73 10.94
C ASP A 85 -7.50 8.04 9.82
N VAL A 86 -7.47 8.65 8.64
CA VAL A 86 -6.68 8.15 7.50
C VAL A 86 -5.19 8.17 7.81
N ILE A 87 -4.69 9.26 8.41
CA ILE A 87 -3.28 9.36 8.82
C ILE A 87 -2.93 8.23 9.79
N ARG A 88 -3.72 8.05 10.85
CA ARG A 88 -3.50 6.96 11.82
C ARG A 88 -3.50 5.58 11.19
N ALA A 89 -4.42 5.33 10.26
CA ALA A 89 -4.49 4.06 9.56
C ALA A 89 -3.26 3.80 8.68
N TYR A 90 -2.75 4.81 7.99
CA TYR A 90 -1.49 4.69 7.25
C TYR A 90 -0.30 4.48 8.19
N GLU A 91 -0.19 5.27 9.27
CA GLU A 91 0.89 5.15 10.25
C GLU A 91 0.93 3.72 10.82
N GLU A 92 -0.22 3.13 11.19
CA GLU A 92 -0.31 1.76 11.70
C GLU A 92 0.26 0.74 10.70
N GLN A 93 -0.11 0.82 9.42
CA GLN A 93 0.38 -0.12 8.42
C GLN A 93 1.86 0.12 8.07
N CYS A 94 2.30 1.37 7.98
CA CYS A 94 3.70 1.70 7.74
C CYS A 94 4.59 1.18 8.88
N GLU A 95 4.23 1.45 10.13
CA GLU A 95 4.95 0.97 11.31
C GLU A 95 5.02 -0.56 11.36
N ALA A 96 3.94 -1.25 11.03
CA ALA A 96 3.91 -2.71 11.00
C ALA A 96 4.87 -3.28 9.93
N VAL A 97 4.88 -2.71 8.72
CA VAL A 97 5.81 -3.14 7.65
C VAL A 97 7.25 -2.86 8.03
N GLU A 98 7.56 -1.68 8.58
CA GLU A 98 8.90 -1.33 9.03
C GLU A 98 9.38 -2.16 10.23
N ALA A 99 8.48 -2.52 11.14
CA ALA A 99 8.80 -3.39 12.29
C ALA A 99 9.22 -4.81 11.83
N MET A 100 8.69 -5.27 10.70
CA MET A 100 9.11 -6.53 10.07
C MET A 100 10.42 -6.41 9.26
N GLY A 101 10.94 -5.18 9.07
CA GLY A 101 12.11 -4.89 8.25
C GLY A 101 11.80 -4.81 6.75
N GLY A 102 10.54 -4.57 6.38
CA GLY A 102 10.09 -4.41 5.01
C GLY A 102 10.24 -2.98 4.49
N ARG A 103 10.37 -2.82 3.17
CA ARG A 103 10.23 -1.55 2.44
C ARG A 103 8.75 -1.33 2.12
N ILE A 104 8.34 -0.09 1.98
CA ILE A 104 6.95 0.30 1.84
C ILE A 104 6.62 0.68 0.40
N ILE A 105 5.43 0.24 -0.06
CA ILE A 105 4.70 0.83 -1.18
C ILE A 105 3.47 1.51 -0.57
N LEU A 106 3.40 2.83 -0.59
CA LEU A 106 2.20 3.56 -0.16
C LEU A 106 1.10 3.41 -1.19
N MET A 107 0.05 2.69 -0.83
CA MET A 107 -1.10 2.45 -1.71
C MET A 107 -2.09 3.60 -1.63
N ALA A 108 -2.81 3.87 -2.74
CA ALA A 108 -3.91 4.81 -2.75
C ALA A 108 -5.00 4.39 -1.75
N SER A 109 -5.57 5.38 -1.05
CA SER A 109 -6.56 5.16 0.02
C SER A 109 -7.96 5.58 -0.42
N ARG A 110 -8.91 4.64 -0.41
CA ARG A 110 -10.34 4.92 -0.61
C ARG A 110 -10.90 5.81 0.50
N ALA A 111 -10.41 5.61 1.72
CA ALA A 111 -10.80 6.44 2.85
C ALA A 111 -10.34 7.88 2.68
N LEU A 112 -9.11 8.11 2.18
CA LEU A 112 -8.62 9.45 1.84
C LEU A 112 -9.43 10.09 0.71
N ALA A 113 -9.66 9.35 -0.38
CA ALA A 113 -10.46 9.86 -1.50
C ALA A 113 -11.84 10.35 -1.06
N ARG A 114 -12.43 9.69 -0.05
CA ARG A 114 -13.74 10.07 0.50
C ARG A 114 -13.67 11.20 1.53
N ALA A 115 -12.63 11.24 2.36
CA ALA A 115 -12.51 12.19 3.46
C ALA A 115 -11.93 13.55 3.01
N ALA A 116 -11.09 13.56 1.99
CA ALA A 116 -10.42 14.75 1.47
C ALA A 116 -11.41 15.71 0.82
N ARG A 117 -11.17 17.01 1.04
CA ARG A 117 -11.95 18.13 0.47
C ARG A 117 -11.28 18.78 -0.73
N GLY A 118 -9.99 18.53 -0.88
CA GLY A 118 -9.17 19.10 -1.94
C GLY A 118 -7.71 18.67 -1.88
N PRO A 119 -6.86 19.21 -2.75
CA PRO A 119 -5.44 18.87 -2.84
C PRO A 119 -4.67 19.02 -1.52
N GLU A 120 -5.03 20.01 -0.72
CA GLU A 120 -4.35 20.34 0.54
C GLU A 120 -4.44 19.18 1.57
N ASP A 121 -5.55 18.45 1.58
CA ASP A 121 -5.72 17.31 2.46
C ASP A 121 -4.80 16.15 2.04
N TYR A 122 -4.60 15.94 0.73
CA TYR A 122 -3.62 14.97 0.22
C TYR A 122 -2.20 15.39 0.59
N VAL A 123 -1.83 16.64 0.38
CA VAL A 123 -0.52 17.16 0.78
C VAL A 123 -0.29 16.93 2.28
N CYS A 124 -1.27 17.27 3.12
CA CYS A 124 -1.17 17.10 4.58
C CYS A 124 -0.95 15.63 4.97
N VAL A 125 -1.72 14.69 4.39
CA VAL A 125 -1.59 13.26 4.68
C VAL A 125 -0.23 12.73 4.26
N TYR A 126 0.16 12.97 3.00
CA TYR A 126 1.42 12.45 2.48
C TYR A 126 2.64 13.10 3.15
N ASP A 127 2.59 14.40 3.47
CA ASP A 127 3.62 15.09 4.25
C ASP A 127 3.82 14.42 5.61
N ARG A 128 2.73 14.14 6.31
CA ARG A 128 2.78 13.47 7.61
C ARG A 128 3.39 12.07 7.52
N ILE A 129 2.96 11.26 6.55
CA ILE A 129 3.44 9.89 6.39
C ILE A 129 4.90 9.85 5.95
N LEU A 130 5.25 10.62 4.90
CA LEU A 130 6.62 10.65 4.38
C LEU A 130 7.62 11.20 5.38
N SER A 131 7.22 12.16 6.22
CA SER A 131 8.07 12.64 7.33
C SER A 131 8.29 11.58 8.42
N GLY A 132 7.39 10.60 8.56
CA GLY A 132 7.44 9.57 9.60
C GLY A 132 8.22 8.31 9.19
N VAL A 133 8.25 7.94 7.91
CA VAL A 133 8.90 6.72 7.43
C VAL A 133 10.42 6.80 7.52
N ARG A 134 11.08 5.66 7.79
CA ARG A 134 12.54 5.57 7.97
C ARG A 134 13.28 5.55 6.65
N GLU A 135 12.82 4.68 5.73
CA GLU A 135 13.44 4.46 4.42
C GLU A 135 12.56 5.05 3.31
N PRO A 136 13.12 5.37 2.14
CA PRO A 136 12.33 5.79 0.99
C PRO A 136 11.25 4.78 0.60
N VAL A 137 10.10 5.29 0.20
CA VAL A 137 8.92 4.51 -0.17
C VAL A 137 8.61 4.65 -1.66
N ILE A 138 7.88 3.70 -2.20
CA ILE A 138 7.28 3.81 -3.52
C ILE A 138 5.86 4.36 -3.35
N ILE A 139 5.52 5.44 -4.06
CA ILE A 139 4.14 5.93 -4.11
C ILE A 139 3.39 5.22 -5.23
N HIS A 140 2.33 4.49 -4.88
CA HIS A 140 1.49 3.79 -5.83
C HIS A 140 0.20 4.56 -6.08
N TRP A 141 0.12 5.21 -7.23
CA TRP A 141 -1.10 5.88 -7.68
C TRP A 141 -1.98 4.92 -8.46
N LEU A 142 -3.15 4.61 -7.88
CA LEU A 142 -4.22 3.87 -8.54
C LEU A 142 -5.38 4.84 -8.81
N GLY A 143 -5.83 4.93 -10.05
CA GLY A 143 -6.90 5.83 -10.44
C GLY A 143 -8.27 5.15 -10.55
N GLU A 144 -9.30 5.99 -10.78
CA GLU A 144 -10.70 5.58 -10.86
C GLU A 144 -11.00 4.58 -11.99
N MET A 145 -10.18 4.50 -13.02
CA MET A 145 -10.33 3.49 -14.08
C MET A 145 -10.12 2.06 -13.59
N PHE A 146 -9.41 1.89 -12.47
CA PHE A 146 -9.20 0.60 -11.81
C PHE A 146 -10.14 0.41 -10.62
N ASP A 147 -10.45 1.51 -9.92
CA ASP A 147 -11.34 1.52 -8.77
C ASP A 147 -12.12 2.85 -8.70
N PRO A 148 -13.43 2.84 -9.00
CA PRO A 148 -14.27 4.05 -8.94
C PRO A 148 -14.27 4.75 -7.57
N ALA A 149 -13.95 4.05 -6.48
CA ALA A 149 -13.85 4.65 -5.15
C ALA A 149 -12.64 5.60 -4.99
N LEU A 150 -11.74 5.64 -5.99
CA LEU A 150 -10.60 6.54 -6.07
C LEU A 150 -10.82 7.71 -7.03
N GLU A 151 -12.07 7.98 -7.44
CA GLU A 151 -12.39 9.14 -8.27
C GLU A 151 -11.87 10.43 -7.62
N GLY A 152 -11.21 11.27 -8.41
CA GLY A 152 -10.64 12.53 -7.94
C GLY A 152 -9.44 12.40 -7.03
N TYR A 153 -8.73 11.28 -7.04
CA TYR A 153 -7.52 11.08 -6.22
C TYR A 153 -6.49 12.19 -6.50
N TRP A 154 -5.78 12.60 -5.47
CA TRP A 154 -4.94 13.81 -5.42
C TRP A 154 -5.74 15.12 -5.40
N GLY A 155 -7.03 15.07 -5.12
CA GLY A 155 -7.89 16.21 -4.86
C GLY A 155 -8.45 16.89 -6.11
N SER A 156 -8.37 16.26 -7.29
CA SER A 156 -8.93 16.80 -8.53
C SER A 156 -9.38 15.70 -9.48
N GLY A 157 -10.52 15.91 -10.14
CA GLY A 157 -10.94 15.11 -11.29
C GLY A 157 -10.20 15.47 -12.59
N ASP A 158 -9.45 16.58 -12.61
CA ASP A 158 -8.53 16.92 -13.71
C ASP A 158 -7.18 16.23 -13.48
N HIS A 159 -6.79 15.35 -14.41
CA HIS A 159 -5.57 14.56 -14.27
C HIS A 159 -4.29 15.42 -14.18
N THR A 160 -4.24 16.56 -14.88
CA THR A 160 -3.08 17.47 -14.83
C THR A 160 -2.95 18.09 -13.45
N GLN A 161 -4.05 18.58 -12.88
CA GLN A 161 -4.05 19.14 -11.53
C GLN A 161 -3.73 18.07 -10.47
N ALA A 162 -4.29 16.86 -10.60
CA ALA A 162 -3.96 15.75 -9.73
C ALA A 162 -2.46 15.41 -9.79
N MET A 163 -1.87 15.41 -10.98
CA MET A 163 -0.43 15.20 -11.17
C MET A 163 0.42 16.32 -10.55
N GLU A 164 -0.01 17.59 -10.65
CA GLU A 164 0.66 18.71 -9.99
C GLU A 164 0.72 18.54 -8.47
N THR A 165 -0.39 18.08 -7.86
CA THR A 165 -0.44 17.76 -6.41
C THR A 165 0.52 16.64 -6.06
N ALA A 166 0.50 15.53 -6.80
CA ALA A 166 1.40 14.40 -6.58
C ALA A 166 2.88 14.82 -6.71
N LEU A 167 3.21 15.60 -7.75
CA LEU A 167 4.57 16.11 -7.96
C LEU A 167 5.02 17.06 -6.85
N ALA A 168 4.12 17.91 -6.34
CA ALA A 168 4.45 18.80 -5.22
C ALA A 168 4.86 17.99 -3.97
N VAL A 169 4.12 16.91 -3.67
CA VAL A 169 4.46 16.00 -2.57
C VAL A 169 5.81 15.31 -2.82
N ILE A 170 6.04 14.75 -4.01
CA ILE A 170 7.30 14.07 -4.36
C ILE A 170 8.48 15.03 -4.26
N HIS A 171 8.34 16.26 -4.76
CA HIS A 171 9.42 17.26 -4.70
C HIS A 171 9.72 17.70 -3.26
N ALA A 172 8.69 17.83 -2.41
CA ALA A 172 8.87 18.20 -1.00
C ALA A 172 9.59 17.10 -0.20
N HIS A 173 9.47 15.84 -0.62
CA HIS A 173 10.01 14.65 0.03
C HIS A 173 10.89 13.81 -0.90
N ALA A 174 11.70 14.43 -1.75
CA ALA A 174 12.50 13.74 -2.74
C ALA A 174 13.51 12.72 -2.16
N ASP A 175 13.90 12.87 -0.90
CA ASP A 175 14.73 11.93 -0.15
C ASP A 175 13.94 10.75 0.45
N LYS A 176 12.61 10.80 0.39
CA LYS A 176 11.69 9.80 0.94
C LYS A 176 10.91 9.05 -0.13
N VAL A 177 11.10 9.36 -1.39
CA VAL A 177 10.42 8.69 -2.51
C VAL A 177 11.46 8.07 -3.43
N ASP A 178 11.26 6.79 -3.79
CA ASP A 178 12.17 5.94 -4.58
C ASP A 178 11.63 5.74 -6.02
#